data_c2fbbc84f17b4e7c51e3807b528e0220
#
_entry.id   c2fbbc84f17b4e7c51e3807b528e0220
#
_cell.length_a   1.000
_cell.length_b   1.000
_cell.length_c   1.000
_cell.angle_alpha   90.00
_cell.angle_beta   90.00
_cell.angle_gamma   90.00
#
_symmetry.space_group_name_H-M   'P 1'
#
loop_
_entity.id
_entity.type
_entity.pdbx_description
1 polymer ?
#
loop_
_entity_poly.entity_id
_entity_poly.type
_entity_poly.pdbx_seq_one_letter_code
_entity_poly.pdbx_strand_id
1 'polypeptide(L)'
;SGVRNASGTTTQDLFDGFDTITKKEVTSGALAKENGNYLKLTDAITSANAVDVAKEILFSLDPRLRSQTLFMYCSQDFVDKYNEGYLLTHSGIPYNTQYNQPTVEGSNGKLIFCPLANKTDSKYIHISPKINMLYGYDQMGDVESVDVERFDAFLLSYIATMFFGVQFESIDKRRLKVVELAGL
;
A
#
# COMPACT_ATOMS: atom_id res chain seq x y z
N SER A 1 8.80 -3.98 -1.71
CA SER A 1 9.17 -3.38 -0.42
C SER A 1 10.68 -3.18 -0.37
N GLY A 2 11.15 -1.94 -0.26
CA GLY A 2 12.58 -1.64 -0.10
C GLY A 2 13.02 -1.84 1.35
N VAL A 3 14.27 -2.29 1.53
CA VAL A 3 14.95 -2.32 2.83
C VAL A 3 16.27 -1.58 2.67
N ARG A 4 16.47 -0.52 3.44
CA ARG A 4 17.69 0.27 3.35
C ARG A 4 18.93 -0.59 3.65
N ASN A 5 19.85 -0.63 2.69
CA ASN A 5 21.13 -1.29 2.81
C ASN A 5 22.23 -0.40 2.22
N ALA A 6 23.12 0.10 3.07
CA ALA A 6 24.20 1.02 2.66
C ALA A 6 25.21 0.39 1.69
N SER A 7 25.31 -0.95 1.67
CA SER A 7 26.18 -1.71 0.75
C SER A 7 25.40 -2.31 -0.43
N GLY A 8 24.11 -2.01 -0.54
CA GLY A 8 23.27 -2.52 -1.61
C GLY A 8 23.54 -1.84 -2.95
N THR A 9 23.20 -2.53 -4.02
CA THR A 9 23.42 -2.08 -5.40
C THR A 9 22.12 -1.93 -6.20
N THR A 10 20.99 -2.22 -5.57
CA THR A 10 19.68 -2.19 -6.21
C THR A 10 18.84 -0.99 -5.74
N THR A 11 17.85 -0.61 -6.52
CA THR A 11 16.92 0.46 -6.15
C THR A 11 16.11 0.15 -4.88
N GLN A 12 15.98 -1.13 -4.53
CA GLN A 12 15.28 -1.57 -3.31
C GLN A 12 16.10 -1.35 -2.04
N ASP A 13 17.40 -1.11 -2.17
CA ASP A 13 18.34 -0.90 -1.05
C ASP A 13 18.43 0.57 -0.62
N LEU A 14 17.80 1.49 -1.35
CA LEU A 14 17.96 2.93 -1.14
C LEU A 14 17.27 3.41 0.14
N PHE A 15 16.06 2.94 0.42
CA PHE A 15 15.26 3.36 1.58
C PHE A 15 14.25 2.30 2.00
N ASP A 16 13.75 2.43 3.23
CA ASP A 16 12.69 1.56 3.75
C ASP A 16 11.36 1.91 3.10
N GLY A 17 10.79 0.94 2.39
CA GLY A 17 9.44 1.07 1.82
C GLY A 17 8.34 0.90 2.86
N PHE A 18 7.10 1.23 2.51
CA PHE A 18 5.94 1.14 3.40
C PHE A 18 5.75 -0.23 4.06
N ASP A 19 6.01 -1.33 3.35
CA ASP A 19 5.90 -2.68 3.92
C ASP A 19 6.96 -2.93 5.00
N THR A 20 8.19 -2.41 4.80
CA THR A 20 9.28 -2.51 5.78
C THR A 20 8.98 -1.69 7.03
N ILE A 21 8.46 -0.47 6.85
CA ILE A 21 8.00 0.38 7.96
C ILE A 21 6.88 -0.34 8.71
N THR A 22 5.88 -0.85 8.01
CA THR A 22 4.78 -1.63 8.60
C THR A 22 5.29 -2.82 9.43
N LYS A 23 6.25 -3.59 8.90
CA LYS A 23 6.85 -4.72 9.63
C LYS A 23 7.53 -4.27 10.92
N LYS A 24 8.23 -3.14 10.90
CA LYS A 24 8.84 -2.55 12.10
C LYS A 24 7.79 -2.13 13.14
N GLU A 25 6.71 -1.48 12.69
CA GLU A 25 5.62 -1.02 13.56
C GLU A 25 4.77 -2.18 14.13
N VAL A 26 4.62 -3.27 13.40
CA VAL A 26 4.01 -4.51 13.93
C VAL A 26 4.92 -5.14 14.99
N THR A 27 6.24 -5.18 14.74
CA THR A 27 7.20 -5.74 15.68
C THR A 27 7.30 -4.91 16.97
N SER A 28 7.18 -3.59 16.87
CA SER A 28 7.17 -2.68 18.03
C SER A 28 5.86 -2.73 18.83
N GLY A 29 4.79 -3.31 18.27
CA GLY A 29 3.46 -3.32 18.87
C GLY A 29 2.63 -2.05 18.65
N ALA A 30 3.13 -1.09 17.89
CA ALA A 30 2.39 0.14 17.55
C ALA A 30 1.25 -0.15 16.56
N LEU A 31 1.48 -1.09 15.63
CA LEU A 31 0.42 -1.72 14.84
C LEU A 31 0.01 -3.03 15.49
N ALA A 32 -1.13 -3.03 16.18
CA ALA A 32 -1.64 -4.18 16.91
C ALA A 32 -3.17 -4.24 16.83
N LYS A 33 -3.72 -5.45 17.00
CA LYS A 33 -5.18 -5.67 16.99
C LYS A 33 -5.87 -4.86 18.10
N GLU A 34 -5.24 -4.77 19.26
CA GLU A 34 -5.72 -4.02 20.43
C GLU A 34 -5.85 -2.52 20.14
N ASN A 35 -4.99 -1.97 19.30
CA ASN A 35 -5.02 -0.57 18.88
C ASN A 35 -6.09 -0.31 17.79
N GLY A 36 -6.69 -1.38 17.22
CA GLY A 36 -7.69 -1.27 16.18
C GLY A 36 -7.17 -0.89 14.78
N ASN A 37 -5.87 -0.68 14.63
CA ASN A 37 -5.19 -0.29 13.39
C ASN A 37 -4.61 -1.47 12.58
N TYR A 38 -4.70 -2.69 13.12
CA TYR A 38 -4.16 -3.88 12.50
C TYR A 38 -5.20 -5.01 12.48
N LEU A 39 -5.22 -5.79 11.41
CA LEU A 39 -6.03 -6.99 11.24
C LEU A 39 -5.15 -8.08 10.64
N LYS A 40 -5.13 -9.25 11.26
CA LYS A 40 -4.43 -10.42 10.73
C LYS A 40 -5.46 -11.42 10.25
N LEU A 41 -5.39 -11.79 8.98
CA LEU A 41 -6.21 -12.85 8.39
C LEU A 41 -5.61 -14.21 8.73
N THR A 42 -6.45 -15.19 8.98
CA THR A 42 -6.06 -16.58 9.27
C THR A 42 -6.02 -17.45 8.04
N ASP A 43 -6.87 -17.14 7.07
CA ASP A 43 -7.07 -17.96 5.88
C ASP A 43 -6.47 -17.29 4.64
N ALA A 44 -5.92 -18.11 3.74
CA ALA A 44 -5.45 -17.65 2.44
C ALA A 44 -6.61 -17.11 1.60
N ILE A 45 -6.35 -16.06 0.83
CA ILE A 45 -7.36 -15.44 -0.03
C ILE A 45 -7.55 -16.27 -1.29
N THR A 46 -8.79 -16.67 -1.51
CA THR A 46 -9.28 -17.40 -2.69
C THR A 46 -10.43 -16.63 -3.32
N SER A 47 -10.79 -16.96 -4.56
CA SER A 47 -11.98 -16.38 -5.21
C SER A 47 -13.28 -16.64 -4.43
N ALA A 48 -13.35 -17.73 -3.66
CA ALA A 48 -14.53 -18.05 -2.87
C ALA A 48 -14.71 -17.15 -1.63
N ASN A 49 -13.63 -16.67 -1.01
CA ASN A 49 -13.69 -15.88 0.23
C ASN A 49 -13.30 -14.41 0.07
N ALA A 50 -12.77 -14.01 -1.09
CA ALA A 50 -12.24 -12.66 -1.30
C ALA A 50 -13.28 -11.55 -1.07
N VAL A 51 -14.54 -11.80 -1.42
CA VAL A 51 -15.65 -10.84 -1.21
C VAL A 51 -15.95 -10.68 0.28
N ASP A 52 -15.99 -11.79 1.02
CA ASP A 52 -16.27 -11.76 2.46
C ASP A 52 -15.10 -11.13 3.23
N VAL A 53 -13.87 -11.43 2.85
CA VAL A 53 -12.67 -10.79 3.39
C VAL A 53 -12.69 -9.27 3.13
N ALA A 54 -13.06 -8.82 1.92
CA ALA A 54 -13.17 -7.40 1.63
C ALA A 54 -14.24 -6.70 2.50
N LYS A 55 -15.37 -7.37 2.75
CA LYS A 55 -16.41 -6.89 3.67
C LYS A 55 -15.94 -6.90 5.12
N GLU A 56 -15.25 -7.94 5.58
CA GLU A 56 -14.65 -7.99 6.92
C GLU A 56 -13.70 -6.82 7.13
N ILE A 57 -12.82 -6.58 6.16
CA ILE A 57 -11.90 -5.43 6.17
C ILE A 57 -12.69 -4.12 6.30
N LEU A 58 -13.71 -3.91 5.46
CA LEU A 58 -14.54 -2.70 5.48
C LEU A 58 -15.21 -2.48 6.85
N PHE A 59 -15.76 -3.54 7.45
CA PHE A 59 -16.43 -3.44 8.75
C PHE A 59 -15.46 -3.33 9.93
N SER A 60 -14.21 -3.75 9.77
CA SER A 60 -13.15 -3.59 10.78
C SER A 60 -12.58 -2.17 10.86
N LEU A 61 -12.93 -1.29 9.91
CA LEU A 61 -12.47 0.10 9.90
C LEU A 61 -13.14 0.92 11.01
N ASP A 62 -12.35 1.81 11.62
CA ASP A 62 -12.89 2.80 12.55
C ASP A 62 -13.95 3.68 11.83
N PRO A 63 -15.09 4.03 12.45
CA PRO A 63 -16.12 4.85 11.82
C PRO A 63 -15.63 6.19 11.28
N ARG A 64 -14.63 6.81 11.93
CA ARG A 64 -14.04 8.07 11.49
C ARG A 64 -13.16 7.89 10.25
N LEU A 65 -12.44 6.77 10.16
CA LEU A 65 -11.70 6.42 8.97
C LEU A 65 -12.65 6.08 7.82
N ARG A 66 -13.65 5.25 8.07
CA ARG A 66 -14.65 4.81 7.08
C ARG A 66 -15.50 5.95 6.50
N SER A 67 -15.60 7.09 7.19
CA SER A 67 -16.32 8.27 6.68
C SER A 67 -15.58 9.00 5.57
N GLN A 68 -14.28 8.78 5.42
CA GLN A 68 -13.40 9.42 4.43
C GLN A 68 -13.30 8.61 3.14
N THR A 69 -12.77 9.22 2.08
CA THR A 69 -12.36 8.50 0.88
C THR A 69 -11.04 7.80 1.15
N LEU A 70 -11.04 6.48 1.00
CA LEU A 70 -9.92 5.60 1.32
C LEU A 70 -9.40 4.87 0.10
N PHE A 71 -8.13 4.63 0.09
CA PHE A 71 -7.45 3.81 -0.90
C PHE A 71 -6.96 2.52 -0.25
N MET A 72 -7.34 1.38 -0.85
CA MET A 72 -6.86 0.06 -0.46
C MET A 72 -5.69 -0.32 -1.39
N TYR A 73 -4.47 -0.15 -0.90
CA TYR A 73 -3.25 -0.52 -1.63
C TYR A 73 -3.00 -2.01 -1.48
N CYS A 74 -3.34 -2.75 -2.50
CA CYS A 74 -3.28 -4.22 -2.54
C CYS A 74 -2.57 -4.74 -3.79
N SER A 75 -2.43 -6.07 -3.90
CA SER A 75 -1.96 -6.71 -5.13
C SER A 75 -3.07 -6.76 -6.17
N GLN A 76 -2.70 -6.88 -7.44
CA GLN A 76 -3.65 -7.11 -8.53
C GLN A 76 -4.40 -8.44 -8.34
N ASP A 77 -3.68 -9.48 -7.89
CA ASP A 77 -4.25 -10.81 -7.62
C ASP A 77 -5.44 -10.76 -6.62
N PHE A 78 -5.35 -9.89 -5.60
CA PHE A 78 -6.45 -9.69 -4.66
C PHE A 78 -7.70 -9.14 -5.36
N VAL A 79 -7.52 -8.16 -6.24
CA VAL A 79 -8.64 -7.54 -6.99
C VAL A 79 -9.24 -8.53 -7.97
N ASP A 80 -8.41 -9.32 -8.64
CA ASP A 80 -8.87 -10.34 -9.61
C ASP A 80 -9.68 -11.42 -8.89
N LYS A 81 -9.21 -11.93 -7.74
CA LYS A 81 -9.95 -12.88 -6.90
C LYS A 81 -11.26 -12.30 -6.36
N TYR A 82 -11.26 -11.02 -5.99
CA TYR A 82 -12.48 -10.33 -5.56
C TYR A 82 -13.51 -10.25 -6.70
N ASN A 83 -13.10 -9.88 -7.91
CA ASN A 83 -13.96 -9.78 -9.06
C ASN A 83 -14.53 -11.15 -9.47
N GLU A 84 -13.68 -12.17 -9.49
CA GLU A 84 -14.10 -13.54 -9.80
C GLU A 84 -15.10 -14.05 -8.75
N GLY A 85 -14.80 -13.88 -7.47
CA GLY A 85 -15.70 -14.27 -6.38
C GLY A 85 -17.04 -13.56 -6.43
N TYR A 86 -17.03 -12.28 -6.79
CA TYR A 86 -18.25 -11.49 -6.93
C TYR A 86 -19.12 -12.00 -8.10
N LEU A 87 -18.51 -12.26 -9.26
CA LEU A 87 -19.21 -12.82 -10.43
C LEU A 87 -19.84 -14.19 -10.12
N LEU A 88 -19.12 -15.05 -9.40
CA LEU A 88 -19.60 -16.38 -9.02
C LEU A 88 -20.80 -16.31 -8.05
N THR A 89 -20.80 -15.33 -7.16
CA THR A 89 -21.83 -15.23 -6.11
C THR A 89 -23.04 -14.38 -6.52
N HIS A 90 -22.83 -13.32 -7.28
CA HIS A 90 -23.87 -12.31 -7.58
C HIS A 90 -24.22 -12.18 -9.04
N SER A 91 -23.57 -12.93 -9.94
CA SER A 91 -23.80 -12.91 -11.41
C SER A 91 -23.75 -11.50 -12.02
N GLY A 92 -22.94 -10.58 -11.46
CA GLY A 92 -22.83 -9.20 -11.90
C GLY A 92 -21.44 -8.61 -11.68
N ILE A 93 -21.21 -7.43 -12.22
CA ILE A 93 -19.94 -6.71 -12.08
C ILE A 93 -19.90 -6.03 -10.70
N PRO A 94 -18.80 -6.15 -9.91
CA PRO A 94 -18.72 -5.66 -8.54
C PRO A 94 -18.54 -4.16 -8.41
N TYR A 95 -18.66 -3.41 -9.50
CA TYR A 95 -18.42 -1.97 -9.51
C TYR A 95 -19.72 -1.19 -9.62
N ASN A 96 -19.86 -0.21 -8.73
CA ASN A 96 -20.92 0.75 -8.90
C ASN A 96 -20.55 1.72 -10.04
N THR A 97 -21.30 1.67 -11.14
CA THR A 97 -21.11 2.53 -12.32
C THR A 97 -21.19 4.03 -12.02
N GLN A 98 -21.83 4.40 -10.92
CA GLN A 98 -21.95 5.80 -10.49
C GLN A 98 -20.60 6.43 -10.15
N TYR A 99 -19.64 5.65 -9.64
CA TYR A 99 -18.36 6.19 -9.16
C TYR A 99 -17.23 6.08 -10.18
N ASN A 100 -17.44 5.40 -11.29
CA ASN A 100 -16.45 5.19 -12.36
C ASN A 100 -15.05 4.74 -11.85
N GLN A 101 -15.01 4.04 -10.72
CA GLN A 101 -13.80 3.53 -10.07
C GLN A 101 -14.07 2.18 -9.43
N PRO A 102 -13.08 1.27 -9.41
CA PRO A 102 -13.21 -0.01 -8.72
C PRO A 102 -13.28 0.21 -7.21
N THR A 103 -14.42 -0.07 -6.62
CA THR A 103 -14.66 0.13 -5.19
C THR A 103 -15.15 -1.14 -4.52
N VAL A 104 -14.90 -1.27 -3.22
CA VAL A 104 -15.46 -2.36 -2.43
C VAL A 104 -16.97 -2.14 -2.31
N GLU A 105 -17.75 -3.15 -2.66
CA GLU A 105 -19.21 -3.12 -2.53
C GLU A 105 -19.64 -2.92 -1.08
N GLY A 106 -20.64 -2.07 -0.87
CA GLY A 106 -21.10 -1.66 0.46
C GLY A 106 -20.33 -0.49 1.07
N SER A 107 -19.27 0.01 0.42
CA SER A 107 -18.52 1.19 0.87
C SER A 107 -19.11 2.52 0.41
N ASN A 108 -20.18 2.52 -0.38
CA ASN A 108 -20.74 3.71 -1.05
C ASN A 108 -19.68 4.50 -1.85
N GLY A 109 -18.77 3.79 -2.53
CA GLY A 109 -17.71 4.38 -3.33
C GLY A 109 -16.56 4.98 -2.53
N LYS A 110 -16.53 4.81 -1.21
CA LYS A 110 -15.49 5.41 -0.36
C LYS A 110 -14.23 4.60 -0.24
N LEU A 111 -14.30 3.27 -0.36
CA LEU A 111 -13.14 2.40 -0.31
C LEU A 111 -12.79 1.96 -1.74
N ILE A 112 -11.72 2.56 -2.28
CA ILE A 112 -11.28 2.40 -3.66
C ILE A 112 -10.13 1.40 -3.70
N PHE A 113 -10.20 0.42 -4.60
CA PHE A 113 -9.07 -0.46 -4.87
C PHE A 113 -7.95 0.31 -5.59
N CYS A 114 -6.74 0.15 -5.11
CA CYS A 114 -5.54 0.68 -5.72
C CYS A 114 -4.53 -0.46 -5.90
N PRO A 115 -4.69 -1.27 -6.96
CA PRO A 115 -3.77 -2.37 -7.21
C PRO A 115 -2.40 -1.85 -7.62
N LEU A 116 -1.35 -2.41 -7.01
CA LEU A 116 0.03 -2.07 -7.28
C LEU A 116 0.79 -3.32 -7.74
N ALA A 117 1.44 -3.23 -8.90
CA ALA A 117 2.19 -4.33 -9.49
C ALA A 117 3.32 -4.86 -8.58
N ASN A 118 3.95 -3.97 -7.82
CA ASN A 118 5.03 -4.31 -6.90
C ASN A 118 4.56 -4.86 -5.54
N LYS A 119 3.26 -5.09 -5.35
CA LYS A 119 2.68 -5.69 -4.15
C LYS A 119 2.32 -7.17 -4.31
N THR A 120 2.76 -7.82 -5.36
CA THR A 120 2.45 -9.25 -5.61
C THR A 120 2.97 -10.14 -4.47
N ASP A 121 4.17 -9.87 -3.96
CA ASP A 121 4.78 -10.64 -2.87
C ASP A 121 4.61 -9.99 -1.49
N SER A 122 3.79 -8.94 -1.41
CA SER A 122 3.55 -8.23 -0.16
C SER A 122 2.41 -8.87 0.62
N LYS A 123 2.68 -9.25 1.86
CA LYS A 123 1.66 -9.75 2.77
C LYS A 123 0.82 -8.68 3.46
N TYR A 124 1.07 -7.40 3.17
CA TYR A 124 0.36 -6.29 3.80
C TYR A 124 -0.53 -5.56 2.80
N ILE A 125 -1.79 -5.37 3.15
CA ILE A 125 -2.69 -4.42 2.50
C ILE A 125 -2.75 -3.18 3.38
N HIS A 126 -2.57 -2.00 2.79
CA HIS A 126 -2.67 -0.72 3.49
C HIS A 126 -3.96 -0.01 3.08
N ILE A 127 -4.72 0.44 4.06
CA ILE A 127 -5.95 1.19 3.85
C ILE A 127 -5.79 2.53 4.54
N SER A 128 -5.80 3.59 3.74
CA SER A 128 -5.48 4.94 4.20
C SER A 128 -6.05 6.00 3.26
N PRO A 129 -6.37 7.20 3.75
CA PRO A 129 -6.52 8.34 2.87
C PRO A 129 -5.16 8.68 2.23
N LYS A 130 -5.18 9.17 1.00
CA LYS A 130 -3.96 9.46 0.24
C LYS A 130 -2.99 10.40 0.98
N ILE A 131 -3.53 11.36 1.71
CA ILE A 131 -2.75 12.36 2.47
C ILE A 131 -1.88 11.75 3.58
N ASN A 132 -2.22 10.56 4.08
CA ASN A 132 -1.49 9.90 5.16
C ASN A 132 -0.20 9.20 4.68
N MET A 133 -0.03 9.02 3.38
CA MET A 133 1.18 8.43 2.80
C MET A 133 2.08 9.55 2.30
N LEU A 134 3.12 9.83 3.06
CA LEU A 134 4.04 10.92 2.79
C LEU A 134 5.22 10.44 1.94
N TYR A 135 5.61 11.29 1.02
CA TYR A 135 6.84 11.22 0.26
C TYR A 135 7.63 12.50 0.54
N GLY A 136 8.83 12.35 1.07
CA GLY A 136 9.71 13.46 1.42
C GLY A 136 10.96 13.47 0.54
N TYR A 137 11.39 14.64 0.14
CA TYR A 137 12.64 14.91 -0.56
C TYR A 137 13.27 16.18 0.01
N ASP A 138 14.60 16.31 -0.12
CA ASP A 138 15.34 17.43 0.48
C ASP A 138 15.09 18.73 -0.27
N GLN A 139 15.27 18.75 -1.57
CA GLN A 139 15.11 19.94 -2.39
C GLN A 139 14.18 19.71 -3.59
N MET A 140 13.46 20.78 -3.96
CA MET A 140 12.61 20.76 -5.13
C MET A 140 13.49 20.67 -6.40
N GLY A 141 13.40 19.56 -7.13
CA GLY A 141 14.25 19.29 -8.30
C GLY A 141 15.37 18.28 -8.07
N ASP A 142 15.66 17.88 -6.84
CA ASP A 142 16.69 16.88 -6.52
C ASP A 142 16.45 15.54 -7.22
N VAL A 143 15.18 15.19 -7.45
CA VAL A 143 14.78 13.93 -8.10
C VAL A 143 15.11 13.95 -9.61
N GLU A 144 15.31 15.11 -10.19
CA GLU A 144 15.53 15.31 -11.63
C GLU A 144 16.93 15.84 -11.95
N SER A 145 17.77 16.16 -10.94
CA SER A 145 19.08 16.73 -11.18
C SER A 145 20.13 15.64 -11.40
N VAL A 146 20.83 15.74 -12.50
CA VAL A 146 22.02 14.96 -12.83
C VAL A 146 23.13 15.90 -13.20
N ASP A 147 24.20 15.90 -12.41
CA ASP A 147 25.40 16.67 -12.72
C ASP A 147 26.30 15.87 -13.67
N VAL A 148 26.76 16.55 -14.71
CA VAL A 148 27.66 15.95 -15.68
C VAL A 148 29.02 16.67 -15.58
N GLU A 149 30.03 15.97 -15.12
CA GLU A 149 31.37 16.51 -14.96
C GLU A 149 32.36 15.77 -15.86
N ARG A 150 33.39 16.51 -16.28
CA ARG A 150 34.50 15.93 -17.01
C ARG A 150 35.45 15.26 -16.03
N PHE A 151 35.53 13.94 -16.09
CA PHE A 151 36.40 13.15 -15.22
C PHE A 151 37.83 13.04 -15.76
N ASP A 152 37.96 12.89 -17.09
CA ASP A 152 39.26 12.82 -17.81
C ASP A 152 39.09 13.32 -19.24
N ALA A 153 40.17 13.34 -20.03
CA ALA A 153 40.23 13.90 -21.41
C ALA A 153 39.10 13.35 -22.31
N PHE A 154 38.69 12.11 -22.13
CA PHE A 154 37.66 11.41 -22.91
C PHE A 154 36.59 10.71 -22.06
N LEU A 155 36.53 11.01 -20.76
CA LEU A 155 35.58 10.42 -19.81
C LEU A 155 34.69 11.51 -19.19
N LEU A 156 33.37 11.26 -19.23
CA LEU A 156 32.37 12.05 -18.52
C LEU A 156 31.87 11.26 -17.31
N SER A 157 31.75 11.91 -16.17
CA SER A 157 31.11 11.39 -14.97
C SER A 157 29.69 11.94 -14.88
N TYR A 158 28.73 11.06 -14.64
CA TYR A 158 27.34 11.39 -14.35
C TYR A 158 27.08 11.16 -12.87
N ILE A 159 26.78 12.23 -12.14
CA ILE A 159 26.53 12.18 -10.72
C ILE A 159 25.06 12.52 -10.49
N ALA A 160 24.30 11.55 -9.96
CA ALA A 160 22.94 11.76 -9.49
C ALA A 160 22.91 11.59 -7.98
N THR A 161 22.61 12.64 -7.23
CA THR A 161 22.49 12.60 -5.79
C THR A 161 21.10 13.06 -5.41
N MET A 162 20.36 12.23 -4.66
CA MET A 162 19.06 12.60 -4.17
C MET A 162 18.82 12.08 -2.76
N PHE A 163 18.10 12.84 -1.96
CA PHE A 163 17.61 12.43 -0.65
C PHE A 163 16.10 12.33 -0.69
N PHE A 164 15.58 11.14 -0.54
CA PHE A 164 14.14 10.94 -0.45
C PHE A 164 13.79 9.78 0.47
N GLY A 165 12.56 9.77 0.93
CA GLY A 165 12.04 8.71 1.78
C GLY A 165 10.53 8.71 1.79
N VAL A 166 9.96 7.67 2.36
CA VAL A 166 8.52 7.54 2.56
C VAL A 166 8.20 7.28 4.02
N GLN A 167 7.05 7.77 4.48
CA GLN A 167 6.56 7.53 5.83
C GLN A 167 5.04 7.68 5.89
N PHE A 168 4.41 7.09 6.90
CA PHE A 168 3.03 7.41 7.26
C PHE A 168 3.01 8.68 8.12
N GLU A 169 2.08 9.61 7.85
CA GLU A 169 1.83 10.75 8.72
C GLU A 169 1.39 10.29 10.11
N SER A 170 0.51 9.28 10.14
CA SER A 170 0.00 8.69 11.36
C SER A 170 -0.38 7.23 11.18
N ILE A 171 -0.06 6.42 12.19
CA ILE A 171 -0.46 5.00 12.28
C ILE A 171 -1.69 4.78 13.16
N ASP A 172 -2.35 5.87 13.62
CA ASP A 172 -3.60 5.79 14.39
C ASP A 172 -4.71 5.12 13.57
N LYS A 173 -5.59 4.37 14.23
CA LYS A 173 -6.75 3.69 13.62
C LYS A 173 -7.70 4.60 12.83
N ARG A 174 -7.63 5.93 13.07
CA ARG A 174 -8.41 6.94 12.35
C ARG A 174 -7.77 7.38 11.03
N ARG A 175 -6.53 6.97 10.78
CA ARG A 175 -5.73 7.33 9.61
C ARG A 175 -5.21 6.15 8.83
N LEU A 176 -4.93 5.03 9.50
CA LEU A 176 -4.36 3.85 8.88
C LEU A 176 -5.02 2.57 9.41
N LYS A 177 -5.30 1.66 8.51
CA LYS A 177 -5.58 0.25 8.80
C LYS A 177 -4.65 -0.62 7.96
N VAL A 178 -3.98 -1.53 8.61
CA VAL A 178 -3.13 -2.53 7.96
C VAL A 178 -3.77 -3.90 8.09
N VAL A 179 -3.78 -4.65 7.01
CA VAL A 179 -4.24 -6.04 6.97
C VAL A 179 -3.07 -6.93 6.58
N GLU A 180 -2.77 -7.92 7.41
CA GLU A 180 -1.78 -8.95 7.11
C GLU A 180 -2.48 -10.16 6.51
N LEU A 181 -2.04 -10.54 5.32
CA LEU A 181 -2.53 -11.69 4.57
C LEU A 181 -1.93 -12.98 5.14
N ALA A 182 -2.72 -14.06 5.17
CA ALA A 182 -2.22 -15.38 5.47
C ALA A 182 -1.64 -16.04 4.20
N GLY A 183 -0.59 -16.83 4.38
CA GLY A 183 -0.07 -17.71 3.31
C GLY A 183 0.91 -17.07 2.32
N LEU A 184 1.46 -15.87 2.64
CA LEU A 184 2.57 -15.26 1.90
C LEU A 184 3.84 -15.19 2.75
#